data_d0b4e32c5baf50aa7f5b2e4b8cead7d5
#
_entry.id   d0b4e32c5baf50aa7f5b2e4b8cead7d5
#
_cell.length_a   1.000
_cell.length_b   1.000
_cell.length_c   1.000
_cell.angle_alpha   90.00
_cell.angle_beta   90.00
_cell.angle_gamma   90.00
#
_symmetry.space_group_name_H-M   'P 1'
#
loop_
_entity.id
_entity.type
_entity.pdbx_description
1 polymer ?
#
loop_
_entity_poly.entity_id
_entity_poly.type
_entity_poly.pdbx_seq_one_letter_code
_entity_poly.pdbx_strand_id
1 'polypeptide(L)'
;MIVLDAIERDFTVGDEVVHALDQVSLELAAGDYVSVMGPSGSGKSTLLNVLGLLDRPNSGSYRLEGVETTTLNEEKRAALRREHIGFVFQAFHLVPRLTAADNVALPMLLGGIAPKERERRVAEVLESLGLSDRARHRPDQLSG
;
A
#
# COMPACT_ATOMS: atom_id res chain seq x y z
N MET A 1 7.80 5.05 12.72
CA MET A 1 6.94 6.15 13.21
C MET A 1 6.34 6.90 12.04
N ILE A 2 5.05 7.22 12.10
CA ILE A 2 4.31 7.99 11.08
C ILE A 2 3.85 9.28 11.73
N VAL A 3 4.07 10.42 11.07
CA VAL A 3 3.58 11.73 11.53
C VAL A 3 2.93 12.45 10.35
N LEU A 4 1.64 12.75 10.48
CA LEU A 4 0.90 13.66 9.62
C LEU A 4 0.70 14.98 10.36
N ASP A 5 0.90 16.10 9.68
CA ASP A 5 0.68 17.42 10.22
C ASP A 5 -0.11 18.26 9.22
N ALA A 6 -1.33 18.66 9.62
CA ALA A 6 -2.27 19.46 8.85
C ALA A 6 -2.43 19.00 7.38
N ILE A 7 -2.60 17.69 7.17
CA ILE A 7 -2.78 17.10 5.83
C ILE A 7 -4.13 17.51 5.25
N GLU A 8 -4.09 18.07 4.06
CA GLU A 8 -5.27 18.38 3.25
C GLU A 8 -5.27 17.58 1.96
N ARG A 9 -6.43 17.08 1.55
CA ARG A 9 -6.61 16.42 0.27
C ARG A 9 -7.95 16.75 -0.34
N ASP A 10 -7.91 17.41 -1.49
CA ASP A 10 -9.07 17.87 -2.24
C ASP A 10 -9.18 17.11 -3.56
N PHE A 11 -10.41 16.89 -3.99
CA PHE A 11 -10.73 16.36 -5.31
C PHE A 11 -11.70 17.32 -6.02
N THR A 12 -11.48 17.56 -7.29
CA THR A 12 -12.42 18.31 -8.13
C THR A 12 -13.36 17.33 -8.81
N VAL A 13 -14.66 17.48 -8.56
CA VAL A 13 -15.72 16.68 -9.18
C VAL A 13 -16.66 17.62 -9.94
N GLY A 14 -16.51 17.69 -11.26
CA GLY A 14 -17.18 18.73 -12.06
C GLY A 14 -16.68 20.12 -11.68
N ASP A 15 -17.59 21.00 -11.27
CA ASP A 15 -17.28 22.37 -10.82
C ASP A 15 -17.14 22.49 -9.28
N GLU A 16 -17.30 21.38 -8.56
CA GLU A 16 -17.23 21.36 -7.08
C GLU A 16 -15.88 20.83 -6.58
N VAL A 17 -15.40 21.42 -5.48
CA VAL A 17 -14.24 20.93 -4.73
C VAL A 17 -14.73 20.14 -3.52
N VAL A 18 -14.32 18.88 -3.44
CA VAL A 18 -14.60 17.99 -2.31
C VAL A 18 -13.36 17.91 -1.43
N HIS A 19 -13.44 18.41 -0.21
CA HIS A 19 -12.39 18.30 0.80
C HIS A 19 -12.44 16.91 1.44
N ALA A 20 -11.64 16.00 0.93
CA ALA A 20 -11.60 14.61 1.42
C ALA A 20 -10.81 14.46 2.71
N LEU A 21 -9.76 15.25 2.89
CA LEU A 21 -9.03 15.44 4.15
C LEU A 21 -8.88 16.93 4.40
N ASP A 22 -9.21 17.35 5.61
CA ASP A 22 -9.15 18.75 6.05
C ASP A 22 -8.34 18.83 7.34
N GLN A 23 -7.12 19.36 7.24
CA GLN A 23 -6.15 19.58 8.33
C GLN A 23 -5.96 18.37 9.26
N VAL A 24 -5.88 17.17 8.68
CA VAL A 24 -5.72 15.93 9.44
C VAL A 24 -4.32 15.83 10.01
N SER A 25 -4.22 15.75 11.35
CA SER A 25 -2.97 15.50 12.06
C SER A 25 -3.05 14.20 12.83
N LEU A 26 -2.00 13.37 12.76
CA LEU A 26 -1.94 12.06 13.36
C LEU A 26 -0.49 11.66 13.63
N GLU A 27 -0.24 11.07 14.78
CA GLU A 27 1.05 10.45 15.11
C GLU A 27 0.85 8.99 15.47
N LEU A 28 1.63 8.09 14.83
CA LEU A 28 1.62 6.66 15.08
C LEU A 28 3.03 6.20 15.43
N ALA A 29 3.17 5.61 16.59
CA ALA A 29 4.42 5.02 17.05
C ALA A 29 4.61 3.60 16.49
N ALA A 30 5.81 3.07 16.62
CA ALA A 30 6.08 1.67 16.30
C ALA A 30 5.30 0.76 17.26
N GLY A 31 4.58 -0.21 16.70
CA GLY A 31 3.76 -1.16 17.46
C GLY A 31 2.30 -0.72 17.67
N ASP A 32 1.93 0.50 17.29
CA ASP A 32 0.54 0.95 17.39
C ASP A 32 -0.37 0.15 16.45
N TYR A 33 -1.56 -0.14 16.94
CA TYR A 33 -2.67 -0.68 16.17
C TYR A 33 -3.82 0.34 16.16
N VAL A 34 -4.15 0.85 14.98
CA VAL A 34 -5.13 1.93 14.82
C VAL A 34 -6.24 1.51 13.87
N SER A 35 -7.49 1.81 14.25
CA SER A 35 -8.68 1.61 13.43
C SER A 35 -9.25 2.95 12.99
N VAL A 36 -9.51 3.09 11.69
CA VAL A 36 -10.16 4.27 11.10
C VAL A 36 -11.61 3.94 10.81
N MET A 37 -12.52 4.57 11.55
CA MET A 37 -13.96 4.36 11.44
C MET A 37 -14.69 5.63 11.02
N GLY A 38 -15.85 5.47 10.37
CA GLY A 38 -16.70 6.58 9.94
C GLY A 38 -17.65 6.16 8.82
N PRO A 39 -18.64 7.00 8.47
CA PRO A 39 -19.58 6.74 7.39
C PRO A 39 -18.91 6.67 6.01
N SER A 40 -19.63 6.20 4.99
CA SER A 40 -19.16 6.27 3.61
C SER A 40 -18.90 7.74 3.21
N GLY A 41 -17.82 8.00 2.49
CA GLY A 41 -17.46 9.35 2.05
C GLY A 41 -16.69 10.19 3.10
N SER A 42 -16.42 9.68 4.31
CA SER A 42 -15.70 10.43 5.34
C SER A 42 -14.16 10.48 5.18
N GLY A 43 -13.62 10.21 4.02
CA GLY A 43 -12.18 10.34 3.74
C GLY A 43 -11.30 9.16 4.16
N LYS A 44 -11.84 8.05 4.73
CA LYS A 44 -11.04 6.91 5.22
C LYS A 44 -10.10 6.32 4.17
N SER A 45 -10.62 6.03 2.99
CA SER A 45 -9.83 5.48 1.89
C SER A 45 -8.78 6.48 1.40
N THR A 46 -9.11 7.77 1.39
CA THR A 46 -8.17 8.84 1.04
C THR A 46 -7.03 8.91 2.05
N LEU A 47 -7.35 8.85 3.35
CA LEU A 47 -6.34 8.83 4.41
C LEU A 47 -5.42 7.61 4.27
N LEU A 48 -5.98 6.41 4.06
CA LEU A 48 -5.19 5.19 3.84
C LEU A 48 -4.32 5.28 2.59
N ASN A 49 -4.80 5.89 1.50
CA ASN A 49 -4.02 6.09 0.29
C ASN A 49 -2.86 7.09 0.51
N VAL A 50 -3.08 8.15 1.27
CA VAL A 50 -2.01 9.10 1.65
C VAL A 50 -0.99 8.41 2.54
N LEU A 51 -1.43 7.72 3.61
CA LEU A 51 -0.55 6.94 4.49
C LEU A 51 0.24 5.89 3.72
N GLY A 52 -0.42 5.24 2.74
CA GLY A 52 0.19 4.24 1.86
C GLY A 52 1.10 4.80 0.78
N LEU A 53 1.32 6.11 0.71
CA LEU A 53 2.06 6.78 -0.37
C LEU A 53 1.52 6.47 -1.78
N LEU A 54 0.22 6.11 -1.88
CA LEU A 54 -0.48 5.90 -3.15
C LEU A 54 -1.06 7.20 -3.70
N ASP A 55 -1.37 8.16 -2.82
CA ASP A 55 -1.83 9.49 -3.17
C ASP A 55 -0.95 10.56 -2.51
N ARG A 56 -1.03 11.80 -3.02
CA ARG A 56 -0.32 12.97 -2.46
C ARG A 56 -1.32 13.90 -1.80
N PRO A 57 -1.02 14.41 -0.61
CA PRO A 57 -1.79 15.51 -0.07
C PRO A 57 -1.57 16.77 -0.92
N ASN A 58 -2.55 17.69 -0.87
CA ASN A 58 -2.44 19.02 -1.49
C ASN A 58 -1.56 19.96 -0.63
N SER A 59 -1.64 19.80 0.70
CA SER A 59 -0.86 20.56 1.67
C SER A 59 -0.59 19.74 2.93
N GLY A 60 0.19 20.31 3.85
CA GLY A 60 0.63 19.65 5.08
C GLY A 60 1.95 18.91 4.93
N SER A 61 2.37 18.22 5.99
CA SER A 61 3.60 17.43 6.07
C SER A 61 3.29 15.98 6.42
N TYR A 62 3.93 15.04 5.71
CA TYR A 62 3.86 13.63 6.04
C TYR A 62 5.26 13.05 6.17
N ARG A 63 5.64 12.66 7.40
CA ARG A 63 6.90 11.99 7.69
C ARG A 63 6.70 10.50 7.99
N LEU A 64 7.41 9.67 7.23
CA LEU A 64 7.51 8.23 7.44
C LEU A 64 8.96 7.90 7.84
N GLU A 65 9.15 7.32 9.02
CA GLU A 65 10.47 7.01 9.60
C GLU A 65 11.44 8.21 9.57
N GLY A 66 10.89 9.42 9.84
CA GLY A 66 11.65 10.68 9.81
C GLY A 66 11.86 11.29 8.42
N VAL A 67 11.49 10.59 7.35
CA VAL A 67 11.63 11.08 5.97
C VAL A 67 10.40 11.88 5.57
N GLU A 68 10.57 13.16 5.17
CA GLU A 68 9.48 13.98 4.61
C GLU A 68 9.09 13.46 3.23
N THR A 69 7.85 12.98 3.09
CA THR A 69 7.40 12.27 1.89
C THR A 69 6.79 13.18 0.82
N THR A 70 6.28 14.36 1.22
CA THR A 70 5.56 15.29 0.34
C THR A 70 6.49 15.93 -0.69
N THR A 71 7.78 16.08 -0.36
CA THR A 71 8.81 16.66 -1.22
C THR A 71 9.50 15.64 -2.14
N LEU A 72 9.25 14.34 -1.95
CA LEU A 72 9.87 13.28 -2.73
C LEU A 72 9.28 13.21 -4.14
N ASN A 73 10.12 12.88 -5.12
CA ASN A 73 9.65 12.49 -6.45
C ASN A 73 9.03 11.07 -6.43
N GLU A 74 8.33 10.68 -7.51
CA GLU A 74 7.60 9.41 -7.56
C GLU A 74 8.51 8.17 -7.41
N GLU A 75 9.72 8.22 -7.92
CA GLU A 75 10.68 7.13 -7.81
C GLU A 75 11.07 6.88 -6.34
N LYS A 76 11.42 7.93 -5.61
CA LYS A 76 11.76 7.86 -4.18
C LYS A 76 10.55 7.46 -3.33
N ARG A 77 9.36 7.97 -3.65
CA ARG A 77 8.11 7.55 -2.98
C ARG A 77 7.83 6.06 -3.19
N ALA A 78 7.99 5.57 -4.42
CA ALA A 78 7.80 4.16 -4.74
C ALA A 78 8.82 3.27 -4.02
N ALA A 79 10.07 3.71 -3.90
CA ALA A 79 11.11 3.02 -3.15
C ALA A 79 10.75 2.96 -1.65
N LEU A 80 10.40 4.10 -1.05
CA LEU A 80 10.02 4.19 0.36
C LEU A 80 8.79 3.33 0.67
N ARG A 81 7.77 3.36 -0.19
CA ARG A 81 6.58 2.50 -0.08
C ARG A 81 6.94 1.02 -0.11
N ARG A 82 7.77 0.60 -1.07
CA ARG A 82 8.20 -0.80 -1.20
C ARG A 82 8.97 -1.31 0.03
N GLU A 83 9.74 -0.43 0.68
CA GLU A 83 10.60 -0.80 1.81
C GLU A 83 9.85 -0.80 3.15
N HIS A 84 8.87 0.08 3.32
CA HIS A 84 8.28 0.33 4.64
C HIS A 84 6.78 0.03 4.75
N ILE A 85 6.06 -0.21 3.63
CA ILE A 85 4.60 -0.34 3.65
C ILE A 85 4.17 -1.65 3.02
N GLY A 86 3.37 -2.43 3.75
CA GLY A 86 2.63 -3.58 3.22
C GLY A 86 1.15 -3.27 3.15
N PHE A 87 0.49 -3.69 2.06
CA PHE A 87 -0.94 -3.53 1.87
C PHE A 87 -1.67 -4.86 1.96
N VAL A 88 -2.80 -4.86 2.68
CA VAL A 88 -3.79 -5.92 2.61
C VAL A 88 -5.07 -5.31 2.06
N PHE A 89 -5.51 -5.78 0.90
CA PHE A 89 -6.67 -5.25 0.19
C PHE A 89 -7.91 -6.10 0.44
N GLN A 90 -9.07 -5.46 0.44
CA GLN A 90 -10.36 -6.14 0.50
C GLN A 90 -10.62 -6.96 -0.77
N ALA A 91 -10.27 -6.42 -1.95
CA ALA A 91 -10.25 -7.14 -3.21
C ALA A 91 -8.86 -7.75 -3.45
N PHE A 92 -8.78 -8.88 -4.11
CA PHE A 92 -7.55 -9.65 -4.24
C PHE A 92 -6.41 -8.92 -4.97
N HIS A 93 -6.73 -8.00 -5.88
CA HIS A 93 -5.76 -7.22 -6.69
C HIS A 93 -4.66 -8.09 -7.33
N LEU A 94 -4.97 -9.34 -7.61
CA LEU A 94 -4.06 -10.27 -8.29
C LEU A 94 -4.09 -10.03 -9.79
N VAL A 95 -2.97 -10.26 -10.44
CA VAL A 95 -2.88 -10.26 -11.90
C VAL A 95 -3.50 -11.57 -12.41
N PRO A 96 -4.64 -11.57 -13.12
CA PRO A 96 -5.41 -12.79 -13.39
C PRO A 96 -4.68 -13.81 -14.27
N ARG A 97 -3.72 -13.36 -15.08
CA ARG A 97 -2.97 -14.20 -16.01
C ARG A 97 -1.74 -14.87 -15.38
N LEU A 98 -1.36 -14.44 -14.19
CA LEU A 98 -0.24 -14.97 -13.44
C LEU A 98 -0.70 -16.06 -12.47
N THR A 99 0.18 -17.01 -12.21
CA THR A 99 -0.02 -18.02 -11.14
C THR A 99 0.10 -17.37 -9.75
N ALA A 100 -0.24 -18.10 -8.69
CA ALA A 100 -0.02 -17.67 -7.31
C ALA A 100 1.47 -17.35 -7.08
N ALA A 101 2.36 -18.23 -7.51
CA ALA A 101 3.80 -18.02 -7.40
C ALA A 101 4.27 -16.78 -8.17
N ASP A 102 3.77 -16.55 -9.37
CA ASP A 102 4.14 -15.38 -10.18
C ASP A 102 3.61 -14.07 -9.57
N ASN A 103 2.40 -14.08 -9.01
CA ASN A 103 1.84 -12.92 -8.29
C ASN A 103 2.70 -12.57 -7.07
N VAL A 104 3.12 -13.57 -6.28
CA VAL A 104 4.03 -13.36 -5.14
C VAL A 104 5.42 -12.91 -5.61
N ALA A 105 5.89 -13.41 -6.74
CA ALA A 105 7.18 -13.04 -7.32
C ALA A 105 7.23 -11.62 -7.89
N LEU A 106 6.09 -11.08 -8.35
CA LEU A 106 6.01 -9.86 -9.13
C LEU A 106 6.68 -8.63 -8.45
N PRO A 107 6.41 -8.30 -7.19
CA PRO A 107 7.06 -7.16 -6.52
C PRO A 107 8.58 -7.36 -6.37
N MET A 108 9.03 -8.59 -6.19
CA MET A 108 10.46 -8.92 -6.10
C MET A 108 11.14 -8.82 -7.47
N LEU A 109 10.43 -9.18 -8.54
CA LEU A 109 10.89 -9.00 -9.92
C LEU A 109 11.10 -7.52 -10.24
N LEU A 110 10.11 -6.69 -9.92
CA LEU A 110 10.16 -5.24 -10.11
C LEU A 110 11.21 -4.57 -9.21
N GLY A 111 11.51 -5.17 -8.07
CA GLY A 111 12.57 -4.75 -7.16
C GLY A 111 13.98 -5.21 -7.57
N GLY A 112 14.13 -5.93 -8.69
CA GLY A 112 15.43 -6.37 -9.20
C GLY A 112 16.05 -7.54 -8.41
N ILE A 113 15.27 -8.28 -7.62
CA ILE A 113 15.77 -9.44 -6.88
C ILE A 113 16.14 -10.56 -7.85
N ALA A 114 17.32 -11.14 -7.65
CA ALA A 114 17.85 -12.22 -8.50
C ALA A 114 16.90 -13.42 -8.56
N PRO A 115 16.77 -14.09 -9.72
CA PRO A 115 15.79 -15.17 -9.93
C PRO A 115 15.84 -16.27 -8.87
N LYS A 116 17.02 -16.78 -8.55
CA LYS A 116 17.21 -17.86 -7.56
C LYS A 116 16.74 -17.47 -6.16
N GLU A 117 17.03 -16.24 -5.74
CA GLU A 117 16.60 -15.72 -4.43
C GLU A 117 15.08 -15.49 -4.40
N ARG A 118 14.52 -14.99 -5.51
CA ARG A 118 13.09 -14.82 -5.67
C ARG A 118 12.32 -16.14 -5.58
N GLU A 119 12.78 -17.17 -6.27
CA GLU A 119 12.20 -18.53 -6.21
C GLU A 119 12.19 -19.07 -4.78
N ARG A 120 13.31 -18.92 -4.06
CA ARG A 120 13.42 -19.36 -2.67
C ARG A 120 12.39 -18.64 -1.78
N ARG A 121 12.31 -17.31 -1.85
CA ARG A 121 11.37 -16.51 -1.04
C ARG A 121 9.91 -16.79 -1.39
N VAL A 122 9.59 -16.99 -2.66
CA VAL A 122 8.24 -17.37 -3.09
C VAL A 122 7.83 -18.70 -2.47
N ALA A 123 8.71 -19.71 -2.52
CA ALA A 123 8.44 -21.02 -1.93
C ALA A 123 8.20 -20.92 -0.42
N GLU A 124 9.04 -20.20 0.32
CA GLU A 124 8.90 -19.98 1.76
C GLU A 124 7.59 -19.27 2.13
N VAL A 125 7.21 -18.22 1.38
CA VAL A 125 5.95 -17.50 1.62
C VAL A 125 4.74 -18.41 1.35
N LEU A 126 4.72 -19.13 0.23
CA LEU A 126 3.61 -20.03 -0.10
C LEU A 126 3.49 -21.19 0.90
N GLU A 127 4.61 -21.72 1.37
CA GLU A 127 4.63 -22.75 2.41
C GLU A 127 4.06 -22.22 3.73
N SER A 128 4.48 -21.04 4.16
CA SER A 128 3.98 -20.43 5.40
C SER A 128 2.48 -20.16 5.41
N LEU A 129 1.89 -20.00 4.23
CA LEU A 129 0.45 -19.81 4.02
C LEU A 129 -0.31 -21.10 3.68
N GLY A 130 0.36 -22.27 3.61
CA GLY A 130 -0.25 -23.53 3.22
C GLY A 130 -0.70 -23.57 1.75
N LEU A 131 -0.04 -22.82 0.88
CA LEU A 131 -0.38 -22.67 -0.54
C LEU A 131 0.63 -23.34 -1.49
N SER A 132 1.55 -24.14 -0.99
CA SER A 132 2.59 -24.81 -1.81
C SER A 132 1.99 -25.63 -2.96
N ASP A 133 0.94 -26.40 -2.70
CA ASP A 133 0.27 -27.24 -3.70
C ASP A 133 -0.52 -26.41 -4.74
N ARG A 134 -0.79 -25.15 -4.42
CA ARG A 134 -1.52 -24.19 -5.28
C ARG A 134 -0.61 -23.18 -5.96
N ALA A 135 0.71 -23.32 -5.83
CA ALA A 135 1.68 -22.38 -6.39
C ALA A 135 1.46 -22.08 -7.89
N ARG A 136 1.02 -23.10 -8.66
CA ARG A 136 0.76 -23.01 -10.10
C ARG A 136 -0.67 -22.65 -10.47
N HIS A 137 -1.59 -22.54 -9.50
CA HIS A 137 -2.96 -22.13 -9.74
C HIS A 137 -3.04 -20.64 -10.09
N ARG A 138 -4.01 -20.29 -10.94
CA ARG A 138 -4.36 -18.90 -11.23
C ARG A 138 -5.39 -18.38 -10.23
N PRO A 139 -5.58 -17.06 -10.12
CA PRO A 139 -6.53 -16.46 -9.18
C PRO A 139 -7.95 -17.03 -9.25
N ASP A 140 -8.45 -17.35 -10.44
CA ASP A 140 -9.76 -17.98 -10.66
C ASP A 140 -9.86 -19.41 -10.09
N GLN A 141 -8.72 -20.06 -9.85
CA GLN A 141 -8.62 -21.41 -9.29
C GLN A 141 -8.32 -21.40 -7.77
N LEU A 142 -8.11 -20.21 -7.19
CA LEU A 142 -7.77 -20.01 -5.79
C LEU A 142 -8.97 -19.62 -4.91
N SER A 143 -10.12 -19.30 -5.52
CA SER A 143 -11.33 -18.92 -4.80
C SER A 143 -11.86 -20.09 -3.97
N GLY A 144 -11.90 -19.91 -2.69
CA GLY A 144 -12.51 -20.82 -1.73
C GLY A 144 -12.92 -20.06 -0.51
#